data_1e7b03d6ba31b79b06a730d068179b78
#
_entry.id   1e7b03d6ba31b79b06a730d068179b78
#
_cell.length_a   1.000
_cell.length_b   1.000
_cell.length_c   1.000
_cell.angle_alpha   90.00
_cell.angle_beta   90.00
_cell.angle_gamma   90.00
#
_symmetry.space_group_name_H-M   'P 1'
#
loop_
_entity.id
_entity.type
_entity.pdbx_description
1 polymer ?
#
loop_
_entity_poly.entity_id
_entity_poly.type
_entity_poly.pdbx_seq_one_letter_code
_entity_poly.pdbx_strand_id
1 'polypeptide(L)'
;MDYKKTNAPTNTVTRDIMDLCENTGNIYESVSIIAKRANQISVVMKAELSKKLQEFASANDSLDEMFENREQIEISRYYEKLPKASLIATEDFIEGRVYYRNPLKEGTPESLGSEKL
;
A
#
# COMPACT_ATOMS: atom_id res chain seq x y z
N MET A 1 1.41 -5.96 -7.94
CA MET A 1 0.89 -5.53 -6.63
C MET A 1 -0.63 -5.55 -6.69
N ASP A 2 -1.23 -6.39 -5.89
CA ASP A 2 -2.67 -6.61 -5.99
C ASP A 2 -3.39 -6.03 -4.78
N TYR A 3 -3.40 -4.74 -4.70
CA TYR A 3 -4.04 -4.04 -3.58
C TYR A 3 -5.57 -4.19 -3.60
N LYS A 4 -6.14 -4.64 -4.70
CA LYS A 4 -7.59 -4.78 -4.81
C LYS A 4 -8.12 -6.03 -4.13
N LYS A 5 -7.25 -7.00 -3.89
CA LYS A 5 -7.63 -8.25 -3.23
C LYS A 5 -7.21 -8.27 -1.76
N THR A 6 -7.16 -7.11 -1.16
CA THR A 6 -6.75 -6.99 0.23
C THR A 6 -7.87 -7.36 1.19
N ASN A 7 -7.49 -7.85 2.35
CA ASN A 7 -8.43 -8.06 3.46
C ASN A 7 -8.45 -6.87 4.41
N ALA A 8 -7.80 -5.78 4.04
CA ALA A 8 -7.68 -4.62 4.90
C ALA A 8 -9.05 -3.98 5.14
N PRO A 9 -9.30 -3.47 6.35
CA PRO A 9 -10.54 -2.76 6.62
C PRO A 9 -10.54 -1.41 5.92
N THR A 10 -11.73 -0.88 5.69
CA THR A 10 -11.86 0.44 5.08
C THR A 10 -11.72 1.57 6.09
N ASN A 11 -11.82 1.25 7.37
CA ASN A 11 -11.68 2.22 8.45
C ASN A 11 -10.48 1.87 9.31
N THR A 12 -9.93 2.88 9.99
CA THR A 12 -8.85 2.66 10.92
C THR A 12 -9.34 1.81 12.09
N VAL A 13 -8.55 0.79 12.44
CA VAL A 13 -8.87 -0.08 13.57
C VAL A 13 -7.70 -0.06 14.53
N THR A 14 -8.00 -0.35 15.80
CA THR A 14 -6.96 -0.46 16.82
C THR A 14 -6.12 -1.69 16.55
N ARG A 15 -4.80 -1.54 16.64
CA ARG A 15 -3.86 -2.63 16.40
C ARG A 15 -3.05 -2.92 17.67
N ASP A 16 -2.70 -4.19 17.82
CA ASP A 16 -1.81 -4.60 18.88
C ASP A 16 -0.37 -4.37 18.44
N ILE A 17 0.33 -3.53 19.17
CA ILE A 17 1.73 -3.20 18.85
C ILE A 17 2.60 -4.44 18.85
N MET A 18 2.34 -5.37 19.76
CA MET A 18 3.12 -6.61 19.82
C MET A 18 3.02 -7.41 18.52
N ASP A 19 1.82 -7.46 17.93
CA ASP A 19 1.65 -8.13 16.66
C ASP A 19 2.45 -7.47 15.55
N LEU A 20 2.53 -6.16 15.59
CA LEU A 20 3.25 -5.40 14.56
C LEU A 20 4.74 -5.57 14.65
N CYS A 21 5.29 -5.79 15.84
CA CYS A 21 6.74 -5.91 15.98
C CYS A 21 7.22 -7.33 16.24
N GLU A 22 6.36 -8.30 16.05
CA GLU A 22 6.71 -9.71 16.30
C GLU A 22 7.90 -10.16 15.47
N ASN A 23 7.93 -9.81 14.21
CA ASN A 23 8.98 -10.26 13.30
C ASN A 23 10.20 -9.36 13.25
N THR A 24 10.04 -8.09 13.59
CA THR A 24 11.16 -7.15 13.54
C THR A 24 11.79 -6.92 14.90
N GLY A 25 11.03 -7.10 15.96
CA GLY A 25 11.48 -6.80 17.31
C GLY A 25 11.54 -5.30 17.61
N ASN A 26 11.08 -4.46 16.70
CA ASN A 26 11.17 -3.02 16.84
C ASN A 26 10.02 -2.36 16.13
N ILE A 27 9.14 -1.71 16.89
CA ILE A 27 7.95 -1.08 16.30
C ILE A 27 8.32 0.01 15.30
N TYR A 28 9.41 0.73 15.53
CA TYR A 28 9.82 1.77 14.59
C TYR A 28 10.24 1.19 13.26
N GLU A 29 10.91 0.06 13.29
CA GLU A 29 11.27 -0.65 12.06
C GLU A 29 10.02 -1.11 11.33
N SER A 30 9.07 -1.68 12.04
CA SER A 30 7.82 -2.15 11.45
C SER A 30 7.05 -1.00 10.80
N VAL A 31 6.93 0.13 11.49
CA VAL A 31 6.23 1.29 10.96
C VAL A 31 6.93 1.82 9.72
N SER A 32 8.26 1.84 9.72
CA SER A 32 9.02 2.29 8.57
C SER A 32 8.77 1.40 7.35
N ILE A 33 8.74 0.08 7.55
CA ILE A 33 8.45 -0.87 6.48
C ILE A 33 7.05 -0.64 5.93
N ILE A 34 6.08 -0.50 6.82
CA ILE A 34 4.69 -0.28 6.42
C ILE A 34 4.56 1.02 5.65
N ALA A 35 5.24 2.08 6.10
CA ALA A 35 5.17 3.38 5.44
C ALA A 35 5.72 3.30 4.01
N LYS A 36 6.83 2.61 3.83
CA LYS A 36 7.40 2.45 2.49
C LYS A 36 6.47 1.64 1.58
N ARG A 37 5.87 0.60 2.13
CA ARG A 37 4.92 -0.20 1.37
C ARG A 37 3.70 0.63 1.00
N ALA A 38 3.21 1.44 1.93
CA ALA A 38 2.07 2.31 1.67
C ALA A 38 2.36 3.29 0.55
N ASN A 39 3.58 3.84 0.51
CA ASN A 39 3.97 4.73 -0.57
C ASN A 39 3.97 4.01 -1.92
N GLN A 40 4.46 2.79 -1.96
CA GLN A 40 4.45 2.00 -3.19
C GLN A 40 3.03 1.76 -3.68
N ILE A 41 2.15 1.37 -2.78
CA ILE A 41 0.74 1.12 -3.11
C ILE A 41 0.09 2.41 -3.61
N SER A 42 0.33 3.51 -2.91
CA SER A 42 -0.25 4.80 -3.26
C SER A 42 0.15 5.24 -4.67
N VAL A 43 1.42 5.07 -5.02
CA VAL A 43 1.91 5.42 -6.34
C VAL A 43 1.23 4.57 -7.42
N VAL A 44 1.11 3.28 -7.18
CA VAL A 44 0.46 2.37 -8.14
C VAL A 44 -1.01 2.71 -8.30
N MET A 45 -1.71 2.96 -7.19
CA MET A 45 -3.13 3.31 -7.25
C MET A 45 -3.34 4.59 -8.04
N LYS A 46 -2.52 5.60 -7.78
CA LYS A 46 -2.64 6.87 -8.47
C LYS A 46 -2.36 6.73 -9.96
N ALA A 47 -1.35 5.95 -10.30
CA ALA A 47 -1.01 5.73 -11.70
C ALA A 47 -2.12 5.00 -12.44
N GLU A 48 -2.71 3.98 -11.81
CA GLU A 48 -3.79 3.24 -12.44
C GLU A 48 -5.03 4.10 -12.60
N LEU A 49 -5.36 4.89 -11.61
CA LEU A 49 -6.50 5.78 -11.69
C LEU A 49 -6.33 6.78 -12.82
N SER A 50 -5.15 7.41 -12.90
CA SER A 50 -4.86 8.37 -13.95
C SER A 50 -4.96 7.73 -15.33
N LYS A 51 -4.42 6.52 -15.46
CA LYS A 51 -4.46 5.81 -16.73
C LYS A 51 -5.88 5.52 -17.16
N LYS A 52 -6.72 5.06 -16.23
CA LYS A 52 -8.11 4.76 -16.56
C LYS A 52 -8.87 6.00 -16.95
N LEU A 53 -8.66 7.10 -16.26
CA LEU A 53 -9.32 8.35 -16.61
C LEU A 53 -8.88 8.85 -17.98
N GLN A 54 -7.60 8.72 -18.30
CA GLN A 54 -7.10 9.11 -19.61
C GLN A 54 -7.65 8.22 -20.73
N GLU A 55 -7.68 6.94 -20.50
CA GLU A 55 -8.22 5.99 -21.48
C GLU A 55 -9.68 6.30 -21.76
N PHE A 56 -10.42 6.60 -20.70
CA PHE A 56 -11.83 6.93 -20.85
C PHE A 56 -12.01 8.23 -21.64
N ALA A 57 -11.26 9.25 -21.28
CA ALA A 57 -11.34 10.54 -21.94
C ALA A 57 -10.97 10.43 -23.42
N SER A 58 -9.95 9.63 -23.72
CA SER A 58 -9.50 9.42 -25.08
C SER A 58 -10.53 8.69 -25.91
N ALA A 59 -11.12 7.64 -25.34
CA ALA A 59 -12.10 6.83 -26.05
C ALA A 59 -13.41 7.56 -26.28
N ASN A 60 -13.73 8.52 -25.42
CA ASN A 60 -15.03 9.20 -25.48
C ASN A 60 -14.90 10.68 -25.81
N ASP A 61 -13.89 11.02 -26.56
CA ASP A 61 -13.56 12.38 -26.91
C ASP A 61 -14.71 13.13 -27.55
N SER A 62 -15.52 12.45 -28.34
CA SER A 62 -16.62 13.05 -29.06
C SER A 62 -17.96 12.86 -28.40
N LEU A 63 -18.01 12.33 -27.20
CA LEU A 63 -19.26 12.06 -26.53
C LEU A 63 -19.75 13.26 -25.71
N ASP A 64 -20.98 13.13 -25.26
CA ASP A 64 -21.62 14.09 -24.40
C ASP A 64 -20.83 14.27 -23.11
N GLU A 65 -20.55 15.51 -22.75
CA GLU A 65 -19.79 15.84 -21.55
C GLU A 65 -20.45 15.30 -20.29
N MET A 66 -21.75 15.34 -20.20
CA MET A 66 -22.48 14.83 -19.07
C MET A 66 -22.24 13.34 -18.85
N PHE A 67 -22.25 12.61 -19.93
CA PHE A 67 -22.03 11.18 -19.90
C PHE A 67 -20.60 10.87 -19.46
N GLU A 68 -19.66 11.61 -19.98
CA GLU A 68 -18.25 11.49 -19.63
C GLU A 68 -18.02 11.74 -18.15
N ASN A 69 -18.63 12.81 -17.66
CA ASN A 69 -18.48 13.17 -16.25
C ASN A 69 -19.02 12.10 -15.32
N ARG A 70 -20.12 11.49 -15.69
CA ARG A 70 -20.70 10.42 -14.87
C ARG A 70 -19.75 9.24 -14.75
N GLU A 71 -19.16 8.84 -15.87
CA GLU A 71 -18.24 7.71 -15.87
C GLU A 71 -16.98 8.02 -15.07
N GLN A 72 -16.47 9.24 -15.21
CA GLN A 72 -15.32 9.66 -14.42
C GLN A 72 -15.61 9.64 -12.93
N ILE A 73 -16.81 10.08 -12.55
CA ILE A 73 -17.21 10.05 -11.15
C ILE A 73 -17.29 8.62 -10.64
N GLU A 74 -17.80 7.70 -11.44
CA GLU A 74 -17.89 6.31 -11.04
C GLU A 74 -16.52 5.67 -10.86
N ILE A 75 -15.58 5.96 -11.76
CA ILE A 75 -14.21 5.46 -11.64
C ILE A 75 -13.57 5.99 -10.37
N SER A 76 -13.70 7.31 -10.14
CA SER A 76 -13.12 7.92 -8.95
C SER A 76 -13.72 7.32 -7.68
N ARG A 77 -15.02 7.12 -7.65
CA ARG A 77 -15.69 6.52 -6.50
C ARG A 77 -15.18 5.12 -6.21
N TYR A 78 -14.96 4.34 -7.26
CA TYR A 78 -14.46 2.99 -7.07
C TYR A 78 -13.13 3.01 -6.32
N TYR A 79 -12.22 3.88 -6.75
CA TYR A 79 -10.92 3.96 -6.10
C TYR A 79 -10.99 4.58 -4.71
N GLU A 80 -11.93 5.49 -4.50
CA GLU A 80 -12.11 6.08 -3.17
C GLU A 80 -12.70 5.10 -2.16
N LYS A 81 -13.41 4.10 -2.61
CA LYS A 81 -13.96 3.09 -1.71
C LYS A 81 -12.95 2.04 -1.29
N LEU A 82 -11.84 1.97 -1.98
CA LEU A 82 -10.79 1.04 -1.59
C LEU A 82 -10.19 1.48 -0.25
N PRO A 83 -9.68 0.54 0.55
CA PRO A 83 -9.00 0.92 1.79
C PRO A 83 -7.82 1.83 1.47
N LYS A 84 -7.47 2.67 2.43
CA LYS A 84 -6.32 3.55 2.27
C LYS A 84 -5.05 2.74 2.15
N ALA A 85 -4.07 3.29 1.41
CA ALA A 85 -2.82 2.60 1.17
C ALA A 85 -2.14 2.19 2.47
N SER A 86 -2.22 3.02 3.50
CA SER A 86 -1.62 2.70 4.79
C SER A 86 -2.28 1.49 5.43
N LEU A 87 -3.58 1.34 5.30
CA LEU A 87 -4.30 0.20 5.86
C LEU A 87 -3.98 -1.09 5.08
N ILE A 88 -3.89 -0.98 3.77
CA ILE A 88 -3.52 -2.12 2.93
C ILE A 88 -2.10 -2.57 3.27
N ALA A 89 -1.17 -1.62 3.40
CA ALA A 89 0.20 -1.94 3.73
C ALA A 89 0.33 -2.60 5.09
N THR A 90 -0.44 -2.14 6.06
CA THR A 90 -0.44 -2.73 7.39
C THR A 90 -0.91 -4.18 7.33
N GLU A 91 -1.98 -4.42 6.60
CA GLU A 91 -2.51 -5.78 6.46
C GLU A 91 -1.52 -6.68 5.73
N ASP A 92 -0.89 -6.17 4.67
CA ASP A 92 0.13 -6.92 3.94
C ASP A 92 1.28 -7.30 4.86
N PHE A 93 1.71 -6.37 5.71
CA PHE A 93 2.80 -6.63 6.62
C PHE A 93 2.43 -7.71 7.65
N ILE A 94 1.24 -7.61 8.23
CA ILE A 94 0.78 -8.58 9.22
C ILE A 94 0.66 -9.96 8.61
N GLU A 95 0.20 -10.05 7.36
CA GLU A 95 0.01 -11.33 6.68
C GLU A 95 1.29 -11.87 6.03
N GLY A 96 2.40 -11.18 6.22
CA GLY A 96 3.68 -11.66 5.73
C GLY A 96 3.88 -11.53 4.23
N ARG A 97 3.17 -10.61 3.59
CA ARG A 97 3.26 -10.43 2.15
C ARG A 97 4.20 -9.31 1.73
N VAL A 98 4.95 -8.74 2.67
CA VAL A 98 5.89 -7.67 2.37
C VAL A 98 7.31 -8.22 2.47
N TYR A 99 8.05 -8.11 1.39
CA TYR A 99 9.48 -8.42 1.41
C TYR A 99 10.24 -7.18 1.84
N TYR A 100 11.13 -7.33 2.82
CA TYR A 100 11.92 -6.21 3.29
C TYR A 100 13.29 -6.68 3.73
N ARG A 101 14.24 -5.75 3.74
CA ARG A 101 15.59 -5.98 4.20
C ARG A 101 16.00 -4.82 5.11
N ASN A 102 16.81 -5.14 6.09
CA ASN A 102 17.43 -4.12 6.92
C ASN A 102 18.93 -4.23 6.75
N PRO A 103 19.54 -3.38 5.93
CA PRO A 103 20.98 -3.48 5.67
C PRO A 103 21.82 -3.32 6.93
N LEU A 104 21.33 -2.58 7.92
CA LEU A 104 22.05 -2.42 9.17
C LEU A 104 22.15 -3.72 9.93
N LYS A 105 21.15 -4.57 9.85
CA LYS A 105 21.16 -5.87 10.52
C LYS A 105 21.92 -6.92 9.70
N GLU A 106 21.91 -6.79 8.39
CA GLU A 106 22.57 -7.77 7.51
C GLU A 106 24.00 -7.39 7.17
N GLY A 107 24.31 -6.11 7.31
CA GLY A 107 25.49 -5.56 6.69
C GLY A 107 26.80 -5.81 7.37
N THR A 108 26.83 -6.27 8.60
CA THR A 108 28.07 -6.49 9.32
C THR A 108 28.17 -7.93 9.78
N PRO A 109 29.37 -8.52 9.68
CA PRO A 109 29.60 -9.84 10.23
C PRO A 109 29.31 -9.93 11.71
N GLU A 110 29.61 -8.87 12.41
CA GLU A 110 29.36 -8.80 13.85
C GLU A 110 27.89 -8.92 14.16
N SER A 111 27.07 -8.21 13.42
CA SER A 111 25.64 -8.29 13.66
C SER A 111 25.08 -9.64 13.26
N LEU A 112 25.77 -10.33 12.39
CA LEU A 112 25.31 -11.65 11.94
C LEU A 112 25.86 -12.75 12.83
N GLY A 113 27.03 -12.60 13.31
CA GLY A 113 27.70 -13.69 13.99
C GLY A 113 28.18 -13.36 15.35
N SER A 114 28.61 -12.27 15.57
CA SER A 114 29.11 -12.01 16.89
C SER A 114 28.15 -11.26 17.69
N GLU A 115 27.62 -11.11 17.25
CA GLU A 115 27.16 -10.52 17.88
C GLU A 115 27.14 -10.81 18.82
N LYS A 116 27.56 -11.16 18.53
CA LYS A 116 27.93 -11.38 19.24
C LYS A 116 28.40 -10.74 19.84
N LEU A 117 28.43 -10.23 19.80
CA LEU A 117 29.12 -9.68 20.38
C LEU A 117 29.17 -9.56 21.09
#